data_06ad1f671a2593a6494f10f398cb2280
#
_entry.id   06ad1f671a2593a6494f10f398cb2280
#
_cell.length_a   1.000
_cell.length_b   1.000
_cell.length_c   1.000
_cell.angle_alpha   90.00
_cell.angle_beta   90.00
_cell.angle_gamma   90.00
#
_symmetry.space_group_name_H-M   'P 1'
#
loop_
_entity.id
_entity.type
_entity.pdbx_description
1 polymer ?
#
loop_
_entity_poly.entity_id
_entity_poly.type
_entity_poly.pdbx_seq_one_letter_code
_entity_poly.pdbx_strand_id
1 'polypeptide(L)'
;MRYDMRAWVVKRRERTRHLIELGALVQKSGLVELSSDDRALLYGAFLELTDILKGETREQTIAIWRRRGRRGLKSATVAPATLE
;
A
#
# COMPACT_ATOMS: atom_id res chain seq x y z
N MET A 1 28.91 26.83 -1.04
CA MET A 1 28.24 25.99 -0.09
C MET A 1 28.20 24.53 -0.55
N ARG A 2 28.47 23.69 0.37
CA ARG A 2 28.49 22.27 0.01
C ARG A 2 27.10 21.68 0.01
N TYR A 3 26.77 21.00 -1.03
CA TYR A 3 25.50 20.34 -1.12
C TYR A 3 25.52 19.01 -0.35
N ASP A 4 24.50 18.79 0.43
CA ASP A 4 24.44 17.59 1.29
C ASP A 4 23.85 16.42 0.50
N MET A 5 24.72 15.72 -0.20
CA MET A 5 24.31 14.54 -0.96
C MET A 5 23.84 13.40 -0.07
N ARG A 6 24.44 13.32 1.13
CA ARG A 6 24.12 12.24 2.04
C ARG A 6 22.66 12.31 2.49
N ALA A 7 22.21 13.49 2.87
CA ALA A 7 20.84 13.66 3.31
C ALA A 7 19.85 13.32 2.19
N TRP A 8 20.19 13.72 0.98
CA TRP A 8 19.34 13.44 -0.16
C TRP A 8 19.25 11.93 -0.42
N VAL A 9 20.37 11.22 -0.32
CA VAL A 9 20.40 9.78 -0.53
C VAL A 9 19.58 9.06 0.53
N VAL A 10 19.67 9.50 1.77
CA VAL A 10 18.92 8.88 2.86
C VAL A 10 17.42 9.05 2.62
N LYS A 11 16.98 10.25 2.27
CA LYS A 11 15.57 10.49 2.00
C LYS A 11 15.08 9.62 0.85
N ARG A 12 15.92 9.46 -0.17
CA ARG A 12 15.55 8.64 -1.32
C ARG A 12 15.39 7.18 -0.92
N ARG A 13 16.28 6.69 -0.08
CA ARG A 13 16.19 5.31 0.39
C ARG A 13 14.96 5.07 1.23
N GLU A 14 14.63 6.03 2.07
CA GLU A 14 13.44 5.93 2.92
C GLU A 14 12.18 5.89 2.07
N ARG A 15 12.13 6.71 1.04
CA ARG A 15 10.97 6.71 0.14
C ARG A 15 10.86 5.37 -0.57
N THR A 16 11.97 4.84 -1.05
CA THR A 16 11.97 3.57 -1.74
C THR A 16 11.50 2.46 -0.81
N ARG A 17 12.01 2.43 0.42
CA ARG A 17 11.58 1.43 1.38
C ARG A 17 10.09 1.52 1.64
N HIS A 18 9.60 2.74 1.79
CA HIS A 18 8.19 2.96 2.04
C HIS A 18 7.34 2.42 0.89
N LEU A 19 7.76 2.69 -0.33
CA LEU A 19 7.03 2.21 -1.51
C LEU A 19 7.07 0.69 -1.61
N ILE A 20 8.19 0.08 -1.23
CA ILE A 20 8.30 -1.37 -1.23
C ILE A 20 7.32 -1.96 -0.22
N GLU A 21 7.22 -1.35 0.95
CA GLU A 21 6.29 -1.82 1.96
C GLU A 21 4.85 -1.71 1.49
N LEU A 22 4.53 -0.60 0.85
CA LEU A 22 3.18 -0.42 0.31
C LEU A 22 2.90 -1.42 -0.79
N GLY A 23 3.89 -1.68 -1.65
CA GLY A 23 3.75 -2.68 -2.68
C GLY A 23 3.52 -4.06 -2.13
N ALA A 24 4.14 -4.37 -1.00
CA ALA A 24 3.92 -5.65 -0.36
C ALA A 24 2.48 -5.81 0.10
N LEU A 25 1.84 -4.71 0.50
CA LEU A 25 0.42 -4.76 0.88
C LEU A 25 -0.45 -5.10 -0.32
N VAL A 26 -0.12 -4.55 -1.48
CA VAL A 26 -0.86 -4.86 -2.70
C VAL A 26 -0.75 -6.35 -3.00
N GLN A 27 0.44 -6.90 -2.84
CA GLN A 27 0.65 -8.32 -3.09
C GLN A 27 -0.09 -9.18 -2.08
N LYS A 28 -0.06 -8.79 -0.81
CA LYS A 28 -0.76 -9.55 0.23
C LYS A 28 -2.26 -9.57 0.01
N SER A 29 -2.79 -8.51 -0.58
CA SER A 29 -4.23 -8.44 -0.83
C SER A 29 -4.68 -9.40 -1.91
N GLY A 30 -3.74 -9.94 -2.68
CA GLY A 30 -4.06 -10.79 -3.80
C GLY A 30 -4.37 -10.02 -5.07
N LEU A 31 -4.29 -8.70 -5.02
CA LEU A 31 -4.66 -7.88 -6.15
C LEU A 31 -3.73 -8.08 -7.34
N VAL A 32 -2.45 -8.33 -7.07
CA VAL A 32 -1.48 -8.55 -8.14
C VAL A 32 -1.86 -9.77 -8.95
N GLU A 33 -2.21 -10.87 -8.28
CA GLU A 33 -2.57 -12.10 -8.96
C GLU A 33 -3.91 -11.97 -9.67
N LEU A 34 -4.87 -11.31 -9.03
CA LEU A 34 -6.18 -11.14 -9.63
C LEU A 34 -6.13 -10.27 -10.87
N SER A 35 -5.20 -9.35 -10.93
CA SER A 35 -5.06 -8.46 -12.07
C SER A 35 -4.11 -9.03 -13.12
N SER A 36 -3.47 -10.16 -12.85
CA SER A 36 -2.49 -10.76 -13.76
C SER A 36 -1.37 -9.79 -14.09
N ASP A 37 -0.97 -9.00 -13.10
CA ASP A 37 0.11 -8.01 -13.26
C ASP A 37 -0.21 -6.94 -14.30
N ASP A 38 -1.48 -6.74 -14.59
CA ASP A 38 -1.89 -5.72 -15.54
C ASP A 38 -1.79 -4.36 -14.87
N ARG A 39 -0.79 -3.59 -15.27
CA ARG A 39 -0.51 -2.30 -14.64
C ARG A 39 -1.62 -1.29 -14.89
N ALA A 40 -2.20 -1.33 -16.05
CA ALA A 40 -3.29 -0.40 -16.36
C ALA A 40 -4.49 -0.70 -15.48
N LEU A 41 -4.81 -1.97 -15.29
CA LEU A 41 -5.90 -2.38 -14.43
C LEU A 41 -5.64 -1.96 -13.00
N LEU A 42 -4.43 -2.20 -12.50
CA LEU A 42 -4.07 -1.82 -11.14
C LEU A 42 -4.15 -0.32 -10.92
N TYR A 43 -3.63 0.43 -11.88
CA TYR A 43 -3.64 1.89 -11.75
C TYR A 43 -5.07 2.41 -11.79
N GLY A 44 -5.90 1.82 -12.65
CA GLY A 44 -7.30 2.21 -12.71
C GLY A 44 -8.02 1.96 -11.39
N ALA A 45 -7.74 0.81 -10.77
CA ALA A 45 -8.31 0.52 -9.47
C ALA A 45 -7.87 1.53 -8.42
N PHE A 46 -6.59 1.88 -8.43
CA PHE A 46 -6.09 2.87 -7.48
C PHE A 46 -6.71 4.23 -7.70
N LEU A 47 -6.93 4.60 -8.96
CA LEU A 47 -7.59 5.87 -9.27
C LEU A 47 -9.00 5.87 -8.73
N GLU A 48 -9.69 4.75 -8.83
CA GLU A 48 -11.05 4.65 -8.32
C GLU A 48 -11.06 4.78 -6.80
N LEU A 49 -10.11 4.15 -6.12
CA LEU A 49 -9.99 4.30 -4.67
C LEU A 49 -9.75 5.75 -4.30
N THR A 50 -8.91 6.43 -5.07
CA THR A 50 -8.61 7.82 -4.83
C THR A 50 -9.87 8.68 -4.98
N ASP A 51 -10.67 8.39 -6.01
CA ASP A 51 -11.90 9.14 -6.23
C ASP A 51 -12.86 8.97 -5.06
N ILE A 52 -12.97 7.75 -4.55
CA ILE A 52 -13.84 7.50 -3.41
C ILE A 52 -13.39 8.31 -2.21
N LEU A 53 -12.08 8.37 -1.97
CA LEU A 53 -11.55 9.10 -0.82
C LEU A 53 -11.63 10.60 -0.98
N LYS A 54 -11.88 11.09 -2.20
CA LYS A 54 -12.11 12.51 -2.42
C LYS A 54 -13.58 12.87 -2.27
N GLY A 55 -14.46 11.88 -2.18
CA GLY A 55 -15.89 12.12 -2.17
C GLY A 55 -16.45 12.36 -0.77
N GLU A 56 -17.75 12.40 -0.70
CA GLU A 56 -18.45 12.74 0.53
C GLU A 56 -18.41 11.62 1.56
N THR A 57 -18.24 10.39 1.11
CA THR A 57 -18.20 9.24 2.02
C THR A 57 -16.79 8.93 2.50
N ARG A 58 -15.88 9.87 2.34
CA ARG A 58 -14.48 9.65 2.66
C ARG A 58 -14.27 9.11 4.08
N GLU A 59 -14.85 9.79 5.06
CA GLU A 59 -14.59 9.41 6.45
C GLU A 59 -15.17 8.05 6.79
N GLN A 60 -16.33 7.76 6.27
CA GLN A 60 -16.94 6.46 6.49
C GLN A 60 -16.12 5.35 5.83
N THR A 61 -15.67 5.62 4.61
CA THR A 61 -14.87 4.66 3.89
C THR A 61 -13.54 4.41 4.59
N ILE A 62 -12.90 5.47 5.08
CA ILE A 62 -11.64 5.33 5.80
C ILE A 62 -11.83 4.45 7.04
N ALA A 63 -12.91 4.67 7.76
CA ALA A 63 -13.16 3.89 8.96
C ALA A 63 -13.35 2.42 8.64
N ILE A 64 -14.11 2.13 7.60
CA ILE A 64 -14.39 0.77 7.19
C ILE A 64 -13.12 0.09 6.70
N TRP A 65 -12.38 0.77 5.83
CA TRP A 65 -11.17 0.20 5.25
C TRP A 65 -10.11 -0.03 6.33
N ARG A 66 -9.99 0.91 7.24
CA ARG A 66 -9.00 0.79 8.31
C ARG A 66 -9.30 -0.41 9.19
N ARG A 67 -10.56 -0.62 9.51
CA ARG A 67 -10.95 -1.75 10.32
C ARG A 67 -10.66 -3.06 9.60
N ARG A 68 -11.03 -3.13 8.34
CA ARG A 68 -10.79 -4.33 7.56
C ARG A 68 -9.30 -4.59 7.39
N GLY A 69 -8.54 -3.52 7.14
CA GLY A 69 -7.09 -3.65 6.98
C GLY A 69 -6.40 -4.14 8.22
N ARG A 70 -6.80 -3.61 9.38
CA ARG A 70 -6.21 -4.06 10.63
C ARG A 70 -6.47 -5.54 10.85
N ARG A 71 -7.67 -5.96 10.54
CA ARG A 71 -8.03 -7.38 10.70
C ARG A 71 -7.21 -8.24 9.75
N GLY A 72 -7.06 -7.79 8.51
CA GLY A 72 -6.29 -8.52 7.52
C GLY A 72 -4.82 -8.61 7.86
N LEU A 73 -4.25 -7.50 8.34
CA LEU A 73 -2.85 -7.50 8.73
C LEU A 73 -2.60 -8.41 9.91
N LYS A 74 -3.55 -8.46 10.82
CA LYS A 74 -3.43 -9.32 11.98
C LYS A 74 -3.43 -10.78 11.55
N SER A 75 -4.30 -11.16 10.64
CA SER A 75 -4.32 -12.51 10.12
C SER A 75 -3.06 -12.83 9.34
N ALA A 76 -2.60 -11.88 8.54
CA ALA A 76 -1.40 -12.09 7.74
C ALA A 76 -0.16 -12.26 8.62
N THR A 77 -0.14 -11.58 9.75
CA THR A 77 0.97 -11.70 10.67
C THR A 77 1.00 -13.10 11.27
N VAL A 78 -0.15 -13.64 11.57
CA VAL A 78 -0.24 -14.97 12.16
C VAL A 78 0.09 -16.05 11.12
N ALA A 79 -0.47 -15.90 9.92
CA ALA A 79 -0.29 -16.90 8.89
C ALA A 79 1.17 -17.13 8.51
N PRO A 80 1.97 -16.10 8.27
CA PRO A 80 3.38 -16.33 7.94
C PRO A 80 4.13 -17.05 9.04
N ALA A 81 3.82 -16.73 10.27
CA ALA A 81 4.47 -17.41 11.39
C ALA A 81 4.17 -18.90 11.36
N THR A 82 2.98 -19.24 10.94
CA THR A 82 2.55 -20.62 10.89
C THR A 82 3.25 -21.37 9.75
N LEU A 83 3.44 -20.68 8.66
CA LEU A 83 4.02 -21.28 7.47
C LEU A 83 5.50 -21.58 7.64
N GLU A 84 6.17 -20.83 8.48
CA GLU A 84 7.58 -21.07 8.75
C GLU A 84 7.76 -22.26 9.64
#